data_2f5003c2692101f5e63ff8ed44a56d5e
#
_entry.id   2f5003c2692101f5e63ff8ed44a56d5e
#
_cell.length_a   1.000
_cell.length_b   1.000
_cell.length_c   1.000
_cell.angle_alpha   90.00
_cell.angle_beta   90.00
_cell.angle_gamma   90.00
#
_symmetry.space_group_name_H-M   'P 1'
#
loop_
_entity.id
_entity.type
_entity.pdbx_description
1 polymer ?
#
loop_
_entity_poly.entity_id
_entity_poly.type
_entity_poly.pdbx_seq_one_letter_code
_entity_poly.pdbx_strand_id
1 'polypeptide(L)'
;MIISKTPLRISFAGGGTDLPSYYKTGYGAVVNAAIDKYIYVIVKDSFDGKIHLRTTENEVVDNINDLKHDITRECLKHVGILSGVEIISIADIPGGTGLGSSSCYTVGLLNALSAFNSVKKNSQTLLYTNPSVLAEDACMIEIDKLSAPIGK
;
A
#
# COMPACT_ATOMS: atom_id res chain seq x y z
N MET A 1 2.26 -13.72 -11.87
CA MET A 1 1.82 -12.31 -11.88
C MET A 1 0.57 -12.19 -11.03
N ILE A 2 0.53 -11.23 -10.12
CA ILE A 2 -0.60 -10.91 -9.25
C ILE A 2 -1.05 -9.48 -9.59
N ILE A 3 -2.35 -9.24 -9.58
CA ILE A 3 -2.93 -7.90 -9.78
C ILE A 3 -3.91 -7.66 -8.64
N SER A 4 -3.70 -6.59 -7.88
CA SER A 4 -4.69 -6.09 -6.94
C SER A 4 -5.44 -4.89 -7.54
N LYS A 5 -6.72 -4.78 -7.19
CA LYS A 5 -7.61 -3.67 -7.57
C LYS A 5 -8.20 -3.10 -6.30
N THR A 6 -7.81 -1.88 -5.94
CA THR A 6 -8.21 -1.22 -4.68
C THR A 6 -9.03 0.02 -4.98
N PRO A 7 -10.26 0.15 -4.48
CA PRO A 7 -11.09 1.32 -4.74
C PRO A 7 -10.57 2.54 -3.98
N LEU A 8 -10.61 3.69 -4.64
CA LEU A 8 -10.47 4.99 -3.99
C LEU A 8 -11.70 5.29 -3.13
N ARG A 9 -11.60 6.28 -2.23
CA ARG A 9 -12.70 6.65 -1.35
C ARG A 9 -12.93 8.15 -1.29
N ILE A 10 -14.17 8.54 -1.04
CA ILE A 10 -14.55 9.91 -0.71
C ILE A 10 -14.90 9.97 0.78
N SER A 11 -14.36 10.95 1.50
CA SER A 11 -14.74 11.26 2.88
C SER A 11 -15.78 12.41 2.86
N PHE A 12 -16.95 12.15 3.42
CA PHE A 12 -18.04 13.11 3.47
C PHE A 12 -18.00 13.98 4.70
N ALA A 13 -17.59 13.42 5.84
CA ALA A 13 -17.54 14.11 7.13
C ALA A 13 -16.54 13.45 8.07
N GLY A 14 -16.08 14.22 9.04
CA GLY A 14 -15.25 13.74 10.15
C GLY A 14 -13.75 13.65 9.82
N GLY A 15 -13.33 14.00 8.61
CA GLY A 15 -11.91 14.00 8.25
C GLY A 15 -11.10 14.88 9.19
N GLY A 16 -9.95 14.36 9.67
CA GLY A 16 -9.13 15.00 10.69
C GLY A 16 -9.43 14.52 12.13
N THR A 17 -10.62 14.01 12.42
CA THR A 17 -10.91 13.40 13.73
C THR A 17 -10.23 12.03 13.89
N ASP A 18 -9.76 11.46 12.80
CA ASP A 18 -8.97 10.24 12.67
C ASP A 18 -7.47 10.47 12.84
N LEU A 19 -7.02 11.72 13.01
CA LEU A 19 -5.63 12.04 13.30
C LEU A 19 -5.29 11.80 14.79
N PRO A 20 -4.05 11.36 15.11
CA PRO A 20 -3.62 11.12 16.49
C PRO A 20 -3.75 12.35 17.40
N SER A 21 -3.58 13.56 16.85
CA SER A 21 -3.75 14.81 17.59
C SER A 21 -5.18 15.05 18.08
N TYR A 22 -6.17 14.42 17.44
CA TYR A 22 -7.57 14.53 17.82
C TYR A 22 -8.02 13.34 18.66
N TYR A 23 -7.92 12.10 18.15
CA TYR A 23 -8.51 10.93 18.82
C TYR A 23 -7.83 10.54 20.13
N LYS A 24 -6.56 10.95 20.37
CA LYS A 24 -5.88 10.75 21.65
C LYS A 24 -6.49 11.56 22.81
N THR A 25 -7.23 12.63 22.51
CA THR A 25 -7.90 13.47 23.50
C THR A 25 -9.40 13.18 23.64
N GLY A 26 -9.95 12.28 22.80
CA GLY A 26 -11.37 12.00 22.78
C GLY A 26 -11.74 10.95 21.76
N TYR A 27 -12.89 11.13 21.13
CA TYR A 27 -13.47 10.21 20.16
C TYR A 27 -13.49 10.84 18.76
N GLY A 28 -12.96 10.13 17.77
CA GLY A 28 -13.02 10.51 16.37
C GLY A 28 -13.94 9.59 15.58
N ALA A 29 -14.63 10.13 14.57
CA ALA A 29 -15.44 9.36 13.66
C ALA A 29 -15.43 9.97 12.27
N VAL A 30 -15.37 9.12 11.25
CA VAL A 30 -15.41 9.52 9.84
C VAL A 30 -16.54 8.79 9.11
N VAL A 31 -17.13 9.47 8.13
CA VAL A 31 -18.09 8.89 7.20
C VAL A 31 -17.47 8.95 5.81
N ASN A 32 -17.22 7.78 5.23
CA ASN A 32 -16.65 7.67 3.89
C ASN A 32 -17.34 6.58 3.08
N ALA A 33 -17.11 6.61 1.76
CA ALA A 33 -17.56 5.56 0.85
C ALA A 33 -16.51 5.29 -0.22
N ALA A 34 -16.36 4.02 -0.56
CA ALA A 34 -15.61 3.61 -1.74
C ALA A 34 -16.31 4.10 -3.02
N ILE A 35 -15.54 4.47 -4.03
CA ILE A 35 -16.03 4.95 -5.32
C ILE A 35 -15.57 4.02 -6.45
N ASP A 36 -16.22 4.12 -7.61
CA ASP A 36 -15.89 3.35 -8.82
C ASP A 36 -14.66 3.98 -9.55
N LYS A 37 -13.59 4.18 -8.79
CA LYS A 37 -12.27 4.57 -9.26
C LYS A 37 -11.23 3.82 -8.46
N TYR A 38 -10.17 3.35 -9.11
CA TYR A 38 -9.30 2.33 -8.56
C TYR A 38 -7.83 2.68 -8.71
N ILE A 39 -7.03 2.07 -7.84
CA ILE A 39 -5.60 1.87 -8.04
C ILE A 39 -5.39 0.38 -8.31
N TYR A 40 -4.64 0.11 -9.36
CA TYR A 40 -4.21 -1.24 -9.74
C TYR A 40 -2.73 -1.38 -9.40
N VAL A 41 -2.37 -2.44 -8.70
CA VAL A 41 -0.98 -2.78 -8.44
C VAL A 41 -0.70 -4.16 -9.02
N ILE A 42 0.28 -4.22 -9.90
CA ILE A 42 0.72 -5.45 -10.58
C ILE A 42 2.07 -5.84 -9.98
N VAL A 43 2.19 -7.09 -9.53
CA VAL A 43 3.43 -7.65 -8.97
C VAL A 43 3.80 -8.91 -9.73
N LYS A 44 5.05 -8.99 -10.18
CA LYS A 44 5.60 -10.17 -10.84
C LYS A 44 7.08 -10.35 -10.53
N ASP A 45 7.65 -11.50 -10.89
CA ASP A 45 9.11 -11.69 -10.84
C ASP A 45 9.81 -10.77 -11.85
N SER A 46 10.95 -10.20 -11.44
CA SER A 46 11.87 -9.54 -12.36
C SER A 46 12.80 -10.56 -13.01
N PHE A 47 13.22 -10.29 -14.26
CA PHE A 47 14.10 -11.20 -14.99
C PHE A 47 15.56 -11.12 -14.57
N ASP A 48 15.99 -9.97 -14.04
CA ASP A 48 17.38 -9.66 -13.70
C ASP A 48 17.67 -9.75 -12.19
N GLY A 49 16.67 -10.16 -11.39
CA GLY A 49 16.81 -10.29 -9.95
C GLY A 49 16.75 -8.95 -9.18
N LYS A 50 16.61 -7.82 -9.87
CA LYS A 50 16.52 -6.49 -9.26
C LYS A 50 15.10 -6.16 -8.81
N ILE A 51 14.94 -5.05 -8.11
CA ILE A 51 13.65 -4.45 -7.82
C ILE A 51 13.37 -3.40 -8.89
N HIS A 52 12.28 -3.58 -9.63
CA HIS A 52 11.77 -2.63 -10.60
C HIS A 52 10.48 -2.03 -10.04
N LEU A 53 10.43 -0.72 -9.91
CA LEU A 53 9.23 0.01 -9.53
C LEU A 53 8.84 0.97 -10.66
N ARG A 54 7.59 0.87 -11.10
CA ARG A 54 6.99 1.75 -12.11
C ARG A 54 5.72 2.35 -11.55
N THR A 55 5.82 3.59 -11.12
CA THR A 55 4.71 4.43 -10.66
C THR A 55 4.70 5.71 -11.49
N THR A 56 4.52 6.87 -10.89
CA THR A 56 4.76 8.17 -11.52
C THR A 56 6.25 8.37 -11.86
N GLU A 57 7.13 7.74 -11.08
CA GLU A 57 8.57 7.67 -11.33
C GLU A 57 8.99 6.21 -11.50
N ASN A 58 10.04 5.99 -12.27
CA ASN A 58 10.59 4.65 -12.48
C ASN A 58 11.89 4.52 -11.68
N GLU A 59 11.97 3.44 -10.90
CA GLU A 59 13.18 3.08 -10.15
C GLU A 59 13.60 1.66 -10.48
N VAL A 60 14.90 1.45 -10.61
CA VAL A 60 15.50 0.11 -10.73
C VAL A 60 16.69 0.07 -9.77
N VAL A 61 16.62 -0.81 -8.78
CA VAL A 61 17.65 -0.91 -7.74
C VAL A 61 18.04 -2.37 -7.47
N ASP A 62 19.29 -2.57 -7.10
CA ASP A 62 19.78 -3.88 -6.66
C ASP A 62 19.48 -4.14 -5.19
N ASN A 63 19.48 -3.09 -4.37
CA ASN A 63 19.24 -3.18 -2.93
C ASN A 63 17.97 -2.42 -2.56
N ILE A 64 17.14 -3.04 -1.74
CA ILE A 64 15.88 -2.46 -1.25
C ILE A 64 16.07 -1.12 -0.52
N ASN A 65 17.22 -0.90 0.12
CA ASN A 65 17.48 0.34 0.83
C ASN A 65 17.75 1.54 -0.10
N ASP A 66 18.08 1.28 -1.37
CA ASP A 66 18.31 2.30 -2.40
C ASP A 66 17.00 2.76 -3.05
N LEU A 67 15.89 2.05 -2.79
CA LEU A 67 14.56 2.42 -3.29
C LEU A 67 14.10 3.71 -2.61
N LYS A 68 13.85 4.76 -3.41
CA LYS A 68 13.44 6.09 -2.92
C LYS A 68 11.99 6.13 -2.49
N HIS A 69 11.12 5.38 -3.21
CA HIS A 69 9.70 5.30 -2.89
C HIS A 69 9.49 4.56 -1.57
N ASP A 70 9.36 5.32 -0.48
CA ASP A 70 9.37 4.83 0.90
C ASP A 70 8.22 3.87 1.22
N ILE A 71 7.00 4.13 0.77
CA ILE A 71 5.88 3.19 0.98
C ILE A 71 6.22 1.82 0.39
N THR A 72 6.70 1.79 -0.86
CA THR A 72 7.06 0.51 -1.51
C THR A 72 8.18 -0.18 -0.78
N ARG A 73 9.20 0.57 -0.38
CA ARG A 73 10.34 0.03 0.37
C ARG A 73 9.90 -0.61 1.69
N GLU A 74 9.05 0.07 2.46
CA GLU A 74 8.59 -0.44 3.75
C GLU A 74 7.60 -1.61 3.60
N CYS A 75 6.74 -1.60 2.58
CA CYS A 75 5.87 -2.74 2.26
C CYS A 75 6.67 -3.98 1.88
N LEU A 76 7.69 -3.84 1.02
CA LEU A 76 8.58 -4.94 0.62
C LEU A 76 9.32 -5.53 1.82
N LYS A 77 9.88 -4.67 2.69
CA LYS A 77 10.53 -5.10 3.94
C LYS A 77 9.57 -5.85 4.84
N HIS A 78 8.34 -5.34 5.00
CA HIS A 78 7.33 -5.95 5.87
C HIS A 78 6.95 -7.36 5.41
N VAL A 79 6.76 -7.57 4.10
CA VAL A 79 6.44 -8.89 3.53
C VAL A 79 7.67 -9.81 3.39
N GLY A 80 8.89 -9.26 3.53
CA GLY A 80 10.14 -10.01 3.43
C GLY A 80 10.56 -10.33 1.99
N ILE A 81 10.24 -9.44 1.03
CA ILE A 81 10.71 -9.53 -0.36
C ILE A 81 11.83 -8.51 -0.55
N LEU A 82 13.07 -8.98 -0.67
CA LEU A 82 14.24 -8.11 -0.67
C LEU A 82 14.83 -7.86 -2.07
N SER A 83 14.42 -8.64 -3.07
CA SER A 83 14.90 -8.54 -4.46
C SER A 83 14.02 -9.35 -5.41
N GLY A 84 14.28 -9.24 -6.71
CA GLY A 84 13.67 -10.11 -7.71
C GLY A 84 12.19 -9.85 -7.97
N VAL A 85 11.75 -8.60 -7.87
CA VAL A 85 10.34 -8.23 -8.02
C VAL A 85 10.18 -7.02 -8.95
N GLU A 86 9.18 -7.06 -9.82
CA GLU A 86 8.72 -5.90 -10.59
C GLU A 86 7.32 -5.51 -10.13
N ILE A 87 7.16 -4.23 -9.79
CA ILE A 87 5.92 -3.61 -9.30
C ILE A 87 5.51 -2.50 -10.26
N ILE A 88 4.27 -2.53 -10.72
CA ILE A 88 3.69 -1.49 -11.58
C ILE A 88 2.42 -0.99 -10.92
N SER A 89 2.27 0.32 -10.79
CA SER A 89 1.05 0.95 -10.29
C SER A 89 0.40 1.81 -11.35
N ILE A 90 -0.90 1.64 -11.51
CA ILE A 90 -1.75 2.42 -12.42
C ILE A 90 -2.96 2.89 -11.62
N ALA A 91 -3.33 4.16 -11.76
CA ALA A 91 -4.47 4.74 -11.06
C ALA A 91 -5.42 5.42 -12.05
N ASP A 92 -6.72 5.29 -11.79
CA ASP A 92 -7.78 5.96 -12.57
C ASP A 92 -7.78 7.48 -12.35
N ILE A 93 -7.23 7.94 -11.22
CA ILE A 93 -7.18 9.35 -10.84
C ILE A 93 -5.77 9.68 -10.33
N PRO A 94 -5.20 10.83 -10.69
CA PRO A 94 -3.89 11.26 -10.20
C PRO A 94 -3.83 11.33 -8.67
N GLY A 95 -2.63 11.14 -8.12
CA GLY A 95 -2.37 11.34 -6.70
C GLY A 95 -2.58 12.79 -6.26
N GLY A 96 -2.70 13.01 -4.94
CA GLY A 96 -2.83 14.36 -4.36
C GLY A 96 -4.24 14.99 -4.44
N THR A 97 -5.25 14.22 -4.85
CA THR A 97 -6.64 14.70 -4.99
C THR A 97 -7.49 14.56 -3.73
N GLY A 98 -6.91 14.12 -2.60
CA GLY A 98 -7.63 13.90 -1.34
C GLY A 98 -8.49 12.62 -1.31
N LEU A 99 -8.40 11.76 -2.33
CA LEU A 99 -9.21 10.55 -2.45
C LEU A 99 -8.57 9.30 -1.81
N GLY A 100 -7.52 9.48 -0.99
CA GLY A 100 -6.84 8.40 -0.29
C GLY A 100 -5.92 7.55 -1.15
N SER A 101 -5.33 8.12 -2.20
CA SER A 101 -4.49 7.39 -3.16
C SER A 101 -3.30 6.68 -2.50
N SER A 102 -2.64 7.31 -1.53
CA SER A 102 -1.53 6.71 -0.77
C SER A 102 -1.97 5.44 -0.07
N SER A 103 -2.99 5.54 0.79
CA SER A 103 -3.48 4.40 1.57
C SER A 103 -4.06 3.29 0.68
N CYS A 104 -4.75 3.65 -0.41
CA CYS A 104 -5.21 2.66 -1.40
C CYS A 104 -4.05 1.94 -2.07
N TYR A 105 -2.96 2.66 -2.38
CA TYR A 105 -1.75 2.05 -2.91
C TYR A 105 -1.10 1.11 -1.89
N THR A 106 -0.94 1.55 -0.63
CA THR A 106 -0.34 0.75 0.45
C THR A 106 -1.12 -0.55 0.68
N VAL A 107 -2.44 -0.47 0.81
CA VAL A 107 -3.33 -1.64 0.97
C VAL A 107 -3.24 -2.57 -0.25
N GLY A 108 -3.34 -2.02 -1.46
CA GLY A 108 -3.27 -2.77 -2.70
C GLY A 108 -1.92 -3.48 -2.88
N LEU A 109 -0.83 -2.78 -2.55
CA LEU A 109 0.52 -3.32 -2.64
C LEU A 109 0.75 -4.44 -1.62
N LEU A 110 0.41 -4.24 -0.36
CA LEU A 110 0.54 -5.27 0.69
C LEU A 110 -0.22 -6.53 0.32
N ASN A 111 -1.46 -6.38 -0.14
CA ASN A 111 -2.28 -7.51 -0.56
C ASN A 111 -1.67 -8.27 -1.75
N ALA A 112 -1.21 -7.54 -2.77
CA ALA A 112 -0.57 -8.14 -3.94
C ALA A 112 0.76 -8.83 -3.60
N LEU A 113 1.60 -8.21 -2.76
CA LEU A 113 2.87 -8.78 -2.30
C LEU A 113 2.67 -10.03 -1.45
N SER A 114 1.65 -10.05 -0.58
CA SER A 114 1.28 -11.23 0.20
C SER A 114 0.92 -12.40 -0.71
N ALA A 115 0.04 -12.18 -1.67
CA ALA A 115 -0.36 -13.21 -2.62
C ALA A 115 0.83 -13.68 -3.48
N PHE A 116 1.67 -12.75 -3.94
CA PHE A 116 2.86 -13.07 -4.71
C PHE A 116 3.85 -13.94 -3.92
N ASN A 117 4.10 -13.58 -2.66
CA ASN A 117 5.01 -14.31 -1.78
C ASN A 117 4.49 -15.73 -1.47
N SER A 118 3.17 -15.88 -1.28
CA SER A 118 2.53 -17.19 -1.08
C SER A 118 2.69 -18.09 -2.30
N VAL A 119 2.45 -17.58 -3.49
CA VAL A 119 2.65 -18.33 -4.74
C VAL A 119 4.12 -18.73 -4.91
N LYS A 120 5.06 -17.81 -4.66
CA LYS A 120 6.50 -18.06 -4.79
C LYS A 120 7.01 -19.13 -3.82
N LYS A 121 6.46 -19.19 -2.62
CA LYS A 121 6.81 -20.17 -1.57
C LYS A 121 6.01 -21.49 -1.66
N ASN A 122 5.15 -21.65 -2.68
CA ASN A 122 4.19 -22.76 -2.77
C ASN A 122 3.36 -22.93 -1.46
N SER A 123 3.09 -21.82 -0.78
CA SER A 123 2.27 -21.79 0.42
C SER A 123 0.81 -21.57 0.06
N GLN A 124 -0.09 -22.31 0.69
CA GLN A 124 -1.53 -22.07 0.58
C GLN A 124 -2.01 -20.97 1.53
N THR A 125 -1.14 -20.48 2.41
CA THR A 125 -1.50 -19.46 3.42
C THR A 125 -1.17 -18.07 2.88
N LEU A 126 -2.20 -17.24 2.72
CA LEU A 126 -2.04 -15.81 2.49
C LEU A 126 -1.70 -15.11 3.82
N LEU A 127 -0.84 -14.10 3.78
CA LEU A 127 -0.56 -13.26 4.95
C LEU A 127 -1.84 -12.53 5.40
N TYR A 128 -2.63 -12.06 4.45
CA TYR A 128 -3.86 -11.33 4.71
C TYR A 128 -5.10 -12.14 4.33
N THR A 129 -5.61 -12.90 5.30
CA THR A 129 -6.93 -13.54 5.23
C THR A 129 -8.00 -12.69 5.91
N ASN A 130 -7.58 -11.78 6.80
CA ASN A 130 -8.45 -10.85 7.53
C ASN A 130 -8.18 -9.41 7.05
N PRO A 131 -9.19 -8.70 6.51
CA PRO A 131 -9.06 -7.31 6.09
C PRO A 131 -8.61 -6.34 7.19
N SER A 132 -8.96 -6.60 8.45
CA SER A 132 -8.53 -5.75 9.57
C SER A 132 -7.02 -5.79 9.78
N VAL A 133 -6.39 -6.96 9.66
CA VAL A 133 -4.93 -7.10 9.76
C VAL A 133 -4.23 -6.33 8.64
N LEU A 134 -4.75 -6.44 7.41
CA LEU A 134 -4.23 -5.69 6.27
C LEU A 134 -4.32 -4.17 6.50
N ALA A 135 -5.45 -3.70 7.06
CA ALA A 135 -5.64 -2.29 7.38
C ALA A 135 -4.69 -1.82 8.49
N GLU A 136 -4.52 -2.61 9.55
CA GLU A 136 -3.59 -2.32 10.64
C GLU A 136 -2.15 -2.23 10.16
N ASP A 137 -1.70 -3.15 9.32
CA ASP A 137 -0.34 -3.13 8.75
C ASP A 137 -0.14 -1.94 7.81
N ALA A 138 -1.14 -1.58 7.02
CA ALA A 138 -1.09 -0.39 6.17
C ALA A 138 -0.97 0.88 7.02
N CYS A 139 -1.78 1.02 8.07
CA CYS A 139 -1.69 2.14 9.02
C CYS A 139 -0.32 2.18 9.73
N MET A 140 0.17 1.04 10.19
CA MET A 140 1.50 0.94 10.83
C MET A 140 2.61 1.40 9.89
N ILE A 141 2.57 1.04 8.61
CA ILE A 141 3.57 1.49 7.64
C ILE A 141 3.48 3.00 7.42
N GLU A 142 2.31 3.52 7.08
CA GLU A 142 2.17 4.93 6.72
C GLU A 142 2.31 5.86 7.93
N ILE A 143 1.70 5.52 9.08
CA ILE A 143 1.66 6.40 10.24
C ILE A 143 2.88 6.19 11.14
N ASP A 144 3.17 4.95 11.54
CA ASP A 144 4.18 4.69 12.56
C ASP A 144 5.59 4.67 11.97
N LYS A 145 5.80 4.06 10.78
CA LYS A 145 7.13 3.98 10.16
C LYS A 145 7.47 5.23 9.35
N LEU A 146 6.53 5.73 8.55
CA LEU A 146 6.79 6.85 7.65
C LEU A 146 6.37 8.20 8.21
N SER A 147 5.69 8.22 9.36
CA SER A 147 5.18 9.44 10.00
C SER A 147 4.32 10.30 9.06
N ALA A 148 3.60 9.65 8.15
CA ALA A 148 2.73 10.35 7.22
C ALA A 148 1.61 11.09 7.98
N PRO A 149 1.29 12.34 7.62
CA PRO A 149 0.25 13.12 8.28
C PRO A 149 -1.15 12.71 7.79
N ILE A 150 -1.49 11.44 7.99
CA ILE A 150 -2.77 10.85 7.57
C ILE A 150 -3.54 10.32 8.77
N GLY A 151 -4.85 10.14 8.59
CA GLY A 151 -5.73 9.51 9.56
C GLY A 151 -5.62 7.97 9.55
N LYS A 152 -6.14 7.37 10.60
CA LYS A 152 -6.15 5.93 10.83
C LYS A 152 -7.33 5.25 10.14
#